data_93eb63820bea58960da689448002912e
#
_entry.id   93eb63820bea58960da689448002912e
#
_cell.length_a   1.000
_cell.length_b   1.000
_cell.length_c   1.000
_cell.angle_alpha   90.00
_cell.angle_beta   90.00
_cell.angle_gamma   90.00
#
_symmetry.space_group_name_H-M   'P 1'
#
loop_
_entity.id
_entity.type
_entity.pdbx_description
1 polymer ?
#
loop_
_entity_poly.entity_id
_entity_poly.type
_entity_poly.pdbx_seq_one_letter_code
_entity_poly.pdbx_strand_id
1 'polypeptide(L)'
;MRKYTLLFFVVAIFNSCAIRVNPTGGDKDVVPPKVLKTVPENFSINVKTNDIVLTFDEYVQLVDINTQLVVSPLLKYTPETKIKKKALEIHFLDTLEPNTTYTLNFGNSIADNNEANALENYQFVFSTGNVVDSLKISGRIENGFDKKKEKGILALLYKDEDDSLPFNKRPMYFAKTNDAGEFTISNIAPGGYKIISLADKDGNYMYTNGEESIGYLDERVTAGSENVFLRLFKEPAPLHLTKSMSVSPGKVLLVFSAPAD
;
A
#
# COMPACT_ATOMS: atom_id res chain seq x y z
N MET A 1 -61.43 -59.07 6.78
CA MET A 1 -60.62 -58.30 7.75
C MET A 1 -59.11 -58.34 7.46
N ARG A 2 -58.53 -59.43 7.01
CA ARG A 2 -57.07 -59.56 6.79
C ARG A 2 -56.47 -58.67 5.67
N LYS A 3 -57.25 -58.23 4.69
CA LYS A 3 -56.80 -57.35 3.57
C LYS A 3 -56.69 -55.89 3.97
N TYR A 4 -57.45 -55.40 4.93
CA TYR A 4 -57.39 -54.01 5.37
C TYR A 4 -56.31 -53.78 6.41
N THR A 5 -55.88 -54.79 7.17
CA THR A 5 -54.77 -54.72 8.10
C THR A 5 -53.45 -54.52 7.39
N LEU A 6 -53.27 -55.11 6.20
CA LEU A 6 -52.06 -54.97 5.39
C LEU A 6 -51.97 -53.55 4.75
N LEU A 7 -53.13 -52.99 4.34
CA LEU A 7 -53.20 -51.64 3.78
C LEU A 7 -52.87 -50.58 4.83
N PHE A 8 -53.31 -50.77 6.08
CA PHE A 8 -53.01 -49.83 7.20
C PHE A 8 -51.51 -49.82 7.56
N PHE A 9 -50.83 -50.96 7.45
CA PHE A 9 -49.42 -51.08 7.73
C PHE A 9 -48.52 -50.46 6.66
N VAL A 10 -48.98 -50.45 5.39
CA VAL A 10 -48.24 -49.82 4.29
C VAL A 10 -48.35 -48.29 4.33
N VAL A 11 -49.49 -47.72 4.78
CA VAL A 11 -49.68 -46.26 4.96
C VAL A 11 -48.88 -45.69 6.11
N ALA A 12 -48.59 -46.49 7.15
CA ALA A 12 -47.77 -46.03 8.31
C ALA A 12 -46.30 -45.85 8.00
N ILE A 13 -45.74 -46.41 6.90
CA ILE A 13 -44.33 -46.36 6.54
C ILE A 13 -43.99 -45.03 5.83
N PHE A 14 -44.95 -44.30 5.29
CA PHE A 14 -44.69 -43.04 4.56
C PHE A 14 -44.69 -41.78 5.40
N ASN A 15 -44.85 -41.83 6.72
CA ASN A 15 -44.78 -40.66 7.61
C ASN A 15 -43.39 -40.48 8.25
N SER A 16 -42.32 -40.85 7.54
CA SER A 16 -40.98 -40.46 7.95
C SER A 16 -40.73 -39.01 7.52
N CYS A 17 -40.98 -38.06 8.43
CA CYS A 17 -40.53 -36.70 8.29
C CYS A 17 -39.00 -36.67 8.29
N ALA A 18 -38.38 -36.57 7.13
CA ALA A 18 -36.96 -36.24 7.03
C ALA A 18 -36.77 -34.82 7.59
N ILE A 19 -36.19 -34.71 8.78
CA ILE A 19 -35.74 -33.43 9.32
C ILE A 19 -34.60 -32.95 8.41
N ARG A 20 -34.84 -31.86 7.67
CA ARG A 20 -33.77 -31.17 6.95
C ARG A 20 -32.86 -30.53 8.00
N VAL A 21 -31.78 -31.20 8.34
CA VAL A 21 -30.68 -30.59 9.05
C VAL A 21 -29.86 -29.85 7.99
N ASN A 22 -29.82 -28.54 8.10
CA ASN A 22 -28.87 -27.77 7.28
C ASN A 22 -27.46 -28.29 7.63
N PRO A 23 -26.63 -28.58 6.63
CA PRO A 23 -25.24 -28.94 6.92
C PRO A 23 -24.60 -27.82 7.72
N THR A 24 -24.20 -28.13 8.93
CA THR A 24 -23.32 -27.25 9.71
C THR A 24 -22.01 -27.28 8.95
N GLY A 25 -21.62 -26.16 8.34
CA GLY A 25 -20.31 -26.03 7.72
C GLY A 25 -19.20 -26.45 8.69
N GLY A 26 -18.06 -26.86 8.18
CA GLY A 26 -16.86 -27.11 8.97
C GLY A 26 -16.44 -25.85 9.75
N ASP A 27 -15.41 -25.98 10.57
CA ASP A 27 -14.80 -24.83 11.25
C ASP A 27 -14.37 -23.80 10.20
N LYS A 28 -14.56 -22.52 10.54
CA LYS A 28 -14.15 -21.41 9.67
C LYS A 28 -12.63 -21.46 9.45
N ASP A 29 -12.19 -21.41 8.21
CA ASP A 29 -10.77 -21.27 7.90
C ASP A 29 -10.25 -19.91 8.38
N VAL A 30 -9.10 -19.92 9.06
CA VAL A 30 -8.41 -18.72 9.56
C VAL A 30 -6.97 -18.64 9.05
N VAL A 31 -6.60 -19.52 8.14
CA VAL A 31 -5.23 -19.61 7.59
C VAL A 31 -5.14 -18.77 6.32
N PRO A 32 -4.20 -17.82 6.23
CA PRO A 32 -4.00 -17.07 5.01
C PRO A 32 -3.36 -17.93 3.92
N PRO A 33 -3.53 -17.57 2.62
CA PRO A 33 -2.93 -18.28 1.51
C PRO A 33 -1.40 -18.24 1.57
N LYS A 34 -0.75 -19.28 1.06
CA LYS A 34 0.71 -19.39 0.99
C LYS A 34 1.19 -19.36 -0.44
N VAL A 35 2.27 -18.63 -0.68
CA VAL A 35 2.96 -18.65 -1.97
C VAL A 35 3.77 -19.94 -2.08
N LEU A 36 3.43 -20.79 -3.05
CA LEU A 36 4.12 -22.05 -3.32
C LEU A 36 5.28 -21.86 -4.29
N LYS A 37 5.11 -20.98 -5.28
CA LYS A 37 6.08 -20.78 -6.36
C LYS A 37 5.96 -19.38 -6.92
N THR A 38 7.10 -18.81 -7.30
CA THR A 38 7.17 -17.56 -8.06
C THR A 38 7.98 -17.76 -9.36
N VAL A 39 7.62 -17.01 -10.40
CA VAL A 39 8.37 -16.96 -11.66
C VAL A 39 8.48 -15.49 -12.09
N PRO A 40 9.69 -14.93 -12.12
CA PRO A 40 10.96 -15.49 -11.66
C PRO A 40 10.94 -15.84 -10.15
N GLU A 41 11.96 -16.53 -9.64
CA GLU A 41 12.05 -16.83 -8.22
C GLU A 41 12.21 -15.54 -7.39
N ASN A 42 11.70 -15.54 -6.17
CA ASN A 42 11.89 -14.42 -5.25
C ASN A 42 13.39 -14.25 -4.97
N PHE A 43 13.87 -13.00 -4.90
CA PHE A 43 15.29 -12.62 -4.81
C PHE A 43 16.15 -13.03 -6.02
N SER A 44 15.55 -13.29 -7.19
CA SER A 44 16.30 -13.55 -8.41
C SER A 44 17.04 -12.31 -8.92
N ILE A 45 18.13 -12.56 -9.63
CA ILE A 45 18.99 -11.55 -10.26
C ILE A 45 18.96 -11.66 -11.78
N ASN A 46 19.42 -10.61 -12.48
CA ASN A 46 19.45 -10.55 -13.94
C ASN A 46 18.10 -10.80 -14.61
N VAL A 47 17.01 -10.39 -13.94
CA VAL A 47 15.65 -10.54 -14.45
C VAL A 47 15.44 -9.62 -15.66
N LYS A 48 14.97 -10.20 -16.76
CA LYS A 48 14.75 -9.50 -18.05
C LYS A 48 13.28 -9.51 -18.50
N THR A 49 12.42 -10.20 -17.75
CA THR A 49 10.99 -10.26 -18.07
C THR A 49 10.24 -9.11 -17.38
N ASN A 50 9.18 -8.66 -18.03
CA ASN A 50 8.21 -7.73 -17.43
C ASN A 50 7.04 -8.46 -16.74
N ASP A 51 7.08 -9.79 -16.70
CA ASP A 51 6.01 -10.61 -16.14
C ASP A 51 6.49 -11.34 -14.89
N ILE A 52 5.66 -11.28 -13.84
CA ILE A 52 5.84 -12.02 -12.59
C ILE A 52 4.59 -12.85 -12.35
N VAL A 53 4.78 -14.09 -11.93
CA VAL A 53 3.69 -15.01 -11.58
C VAL A 53 3.91 -15.52 -10.16
N LEU A 54 2.94 -15.29 -9.28
CA LEU A 54 2.88 -15.86 -7.92
C LEU A 54 1.83 -16.98 -7.91
N THR A 55 2.19 -18.18 -7.52
CA THR A 55 1.27 -19.34 -7.43
C THR A 55 1.01 -19.68 -5.97
N PHE A 56 -0.26 -19.83 -5.61
CA PHE A 56 -0.71 -20.06 -4.23
C PHE A 56 -1.21 -21.49 -4.04
N ASP A 57 -1.26 -21.94 -2.81
CA ASP A 57 -1.83 -23.24 -2.39
C ASP A 57 -3.36 -23.29 -2.58
N GLU A 58 -4.03 -22.14 -2.59
CA GLU A 58 -5.47 -21.98 -2.72
C GLU A 58 -5.88 -20.89 -3.70
N TYR A 59 -7.19 -20.69 -3.89
CA TYR A 59 -7.73 -19.57 -4.68
C TYR A 59 -7.65 -18.29 -3.87
N VAL A 60 -7.15 -17.23 -4.50
CA VAL A 60 -6.98 -15.91 -3.88
C VAL A 60 -7.82 -14.85 -4.59
N GLN A 61 -8.11 -13.78 -3.87
CA GLN A 61 -8.71 -12.56 -4.38
C GLN A 61 -7.79 -11.36 -4.10
N LEU A 62 -7.98 -10.27 -4.86
CA LEU A 62 -7.27 -9.02 -4.65
C LEU A 62 -8.19 -8.01 -3.98
N VAL A 63 -7.78 -7.51 -2.83
CA VAL A 63 -8.51 -6.50 -2.05
C VAL A 63 -7.73 -5.19 -2.12
N ASP A 64 -8.34 -4.16 -2.69
CA ASP A 64 -7.76 -2.81 -2.80
C ASP A 64 -6.31 -2.78 -3.31
N ILE A 65 -5.98 -3.64 -4.27
CA ILE A 65 -4.61 -3.81 -4.77
C ILE A 65 -3.98 -2.50 -5.24
N ASN A 66 -4.75 -1.62 -5.89
CA ASN A 66 -4.26 -0.35 -6.41
C ASN A 66 -3.80 0.64 -5.33
N THR A 67 -4.29 0.50 -4.11
CA THR A 67 -3.93 1.35 -2.96
C THR A 67 -2.92 0.70 -2.04
N GLN A 68 -2.87 -0.64 -2.02
CA GLN A 68 -2.02 -1.40 -1.11
C GLN A 68 -0.69 -1.84 -1.73
N LEU A 69 -0.68 -2.12 -3.05
CA LEU A 69 0.56 -2.52 -3.73
C LEU A 69 1.53 -1.34 -3.78
N VAL A 70 2.65 -1.51 -3.11
CA VAL A 70 3.78 -0.58 -3.12
C VAL A 70 4.90 -1.19 -3.93
N VAL A 71 5.28 -0.52 -5.03
CA VAL A 71 6.44 -0.91 -5.84
C VAL A 71 7.57 0.10 -5.62
N SER A 72 8.74 -0.38 -5.25
CA SER A 72 9.93 0.44 -4.99
C SER A 72 11.13 -0.15 -5.76
N PRO A 73 11.88 0.64 -6.55
CA PRO A 73 11.66 2.05 -6.91
C PRO A 73 10.30 2.34 -7.54
N LEU A 74 9.82 3.58 -7.39
CA LEU A 74 8.52 3.99 -7.90
C LEU A 74 8.48 3.94 -9.44
N LEU A 75 7.48 3.26 -9.96
CA LEU A 75 7.22 3.16 -11.39
C LEU A 75 6.39 4.35 -11.90
N LYS A 76 6.46 4.61 -13.20
CA LYS A 76 5.63 5.62 -13.86
C LYS A 76 4.17 5.17 -13.94
N TYR A 77 3.96 3.87 -14.22
CA TYR A 77 2.65 3.24 -14.30
C TYR A 77 2.51 2.14 -13.25
N THR A 78 1.33 2.01 -12.68
CA THR A 78 1.01 0.87 -11.80
C THR A 78 1.02 -0.41 -12.64
N PRO A 79 1.66 -1.50 -12.19
CA PRO A 79 1.63 -2.77 -12.89
C PRO A 79 0.20 -3.31 -13.05
N GLU A 80 -0.09 -3.94 -14.17
CA GLU A 80 -1.33 -4.67 -14.35
C GLU A 80 -1.32 -5.95 -13.53
N THR A 81 -2.41 -6.23 -12.83
CA THR A 81 -2.55 -7.43 -12.00
C THR A 81 -3.76 -8.23 -12.40
N LYS A 82 -3.63 -9.55 -12.50
CA LYS A 82 -4.71 -10.45 -12.90
C LYS A 82 -4.63 -11.78 -12.16
N ILE A 83 -5.75 -12.20 -11.58
CA ILE A 83 -5.89 -13.55 -11.03
C ILE A 83 -6.24 -14.54 -12.14
N LYS A 84 -5.53 -15.66 -12.18
CA LYS A 84 -5.76 -16.78 -13.09
C LYS A 84 -5.68 -18.10 -12.32
N LYS A 85 -6.82 -18.66 -11.98
CA LYS A 85 -6.91 -19.82 -11.08
C LYS A 85 -6.28 -19.50 -9.71
N LYS A 86 -5.26 -20.26 -9.30
CA LYS A 86 -4.49 -20.09 -8.08
C LYS A 86 -3.22 -19.24 -8.29
N ALA A 87 -3.18 -18.39 -9.30
CA ALA A 87 -2.02 -17.57 -9.61
C ALA A 87 -2.38 -16.09 -9.75
N LEU A 88 -1.51 -15.23 -9.28
CA LEU A 88 -1.49 -13.80 -9.54
C LEU A 88 -0.42 -13.53 -10.62
N GLU A 89 -0.87 -13.05 -11.77
CA GLU A 89 -0.02 -12.55 -12.84
C GLU A 89 0.13 -11.03 -12.69
N ILE A 90 1.35 -10.54 -12.80
CA ILE A 90 1.71 -9.12 -12.68
C ILE A 90 2.52 -8.76 -13.91
N HIS A 91 2.10 -7.70 -14.62
CA HIS A 91 2.77 -7.22 -15.81
C HIS A 91 3.21 -5.76 -15.63
N PHE A 92 4.51 -5.49 -15.79
CA PHE A 92 5.07 -4.14 -15.76
C PHE A 92 4.89 -3.47 -17.10
N LEU A 93 4.22 -2.31 -17.10
CA LEU A 93 4.04 -1.47 -18.28
C LEU A 93 5.27 -0.62 -18.58
N ASP A 94 6.09 -0.37 -17.55
CA ASP A 94 7.34 0.37 -17.68
C ASP A 94 8.49 -0.51 -18.16
N THR A 95 9.46 0.11 -18.84
CA THR A 95 10.78 -0.49 -18.98
C THR A 95 11.50 -0.38 -17.66
N LEU A 96 11.86 -1.52 -17.08
CA LEU A 96 12.57 -1.58 -15.81
C LEU A 96 14.00 -1.04 -15.96
N GLU A 97 14.43 -0.22 -14.99
CA GLU A 97 15.77 0.35 -14.97
C GLU A 97 16.82 -0.76 -14.80
N PRO A 98 17.97 -0.65 -15.50
CA PRO A 98 19.04 -1.63 -15.38
C PRO A 98 19.72 -1.55 -14.00
N ASN A 99 20.30 -2.67 -13.54
CA ASN A 99 21.04 -2.79 -12.27
C ASN A 99 20.23 -2.26 -11.06
N THR A 100 18.94 -2.53 -11.03
CA THR A 100 18.03 -2.00 -10.03
C THR A 100 17.28 -3.13 -9.32
N THR A 101 17.23 -3.06 -7.99
CA THR A 101 16.44 -3.97 -7.16
C THR A 101 15.02 -3.42 -7.01
N TYR A 102 14.05 -4.22 -7.40
CA TYR A 102 12.62 -3.92 -7.26
C TYR A 102 12.01 -4.71 -6.12
N THR A 103 11.21 -4.06 -5.32
CA THR A 103 10.41 -4.66 -4.24
C THR A 103 8.95 -4.37 -4.48
N LEU A 104 8.14 -5.41 -4.55
CA LEU A 104 6.68 -5.33 -4.57
C LEU A 104 6.19 -5.72 -3.18
N ASN A 105 5.63 -4.78 -2.44
CA ASN A 105 4.97 -5.05 -1.16
C ASN A 105 3.46 -5.01 -1.37
N PHE A 106 2.80 -6.14 -1.09
CA PHE A 106 1.36 -6.30 -1.34
C PHE A 106 0.48 -5.83 -0.18
N GLY A 107 1.07 -5.43 0.96
CA GLY A 107 0.29 -5.10 2.16
C GLY A 107 -0.63 -6.26 2.53
N ASN A 108 -1.93 -5.99 2.64
CA ASN A 108 -2.97 -6.98 2.91
C ASN A 108 -3.85 -7.25 1.66
N SER A 109 -3.35 -6.92 0.47
CA SER A 109 -4.16 -7.00 -0.77
C SER A 109 -4.38 -8.40 -1.29
N ILE A 110 -3.58 -9.37 -0.89
CA ILE A 110 -3.76 -10.78 -1.28
C ILE A 110 -4.48 -11.50 -0.14
N ALA A 111 -5.66 -12.02 -0.40
CA ALA A 111 -6.45 -12.75 0.59
C ALA A 111 -7.03 -14.03 -0.01
N ASP A 112 -7.37 -15.02 0.82
CA ASP A 112 -8.12 -16.17 0.35
C ASP A 112 -9.50 -15.77 -0.20
N ASN A 113 -10.06 -16.60 -1.06
CA ASN A 113 -11.30 -16.27 -1.77
C ASN A 113 -12.56 -16.47 -0.93
N ASN A 114 -12.51 -17.22 0.16
CA ASN A 114 -13.69 -17.63 0.93
C ASN A 114 -13.88 -16.77 2.18
N GLU A 115 -12.90 -16.71 3.05
CA GLU A 115 -12.95 -16.06 4.36
C GLU A 115 -12.26 -14.68 4.38
N ALA A 116 -11.52 -14.35 3.30
CA ALA A 116 -10.73 -13.13 3.16
C ALA A 116 -9.59 -13.01 4.19
N ASN A 117 -8.98 -14.13 4.60
CA ASN A 117 -7.77 -14.11 5.41
C ASN A 117 -6.61 -13.55 4.59
N ALA A 118 -6.05 -12.42 5.00
CA ALA A 118 -5.03 -11.73 4.24
C ALA A 118 -3.63 -12.33 4.45
N LEU A 119 -2.88 -12.49 3.36
CA LEU A 119 -1.43 -12.73 3.38
C LEU A 119 -0.72 -11.41 3.68
N GLU A 120 -0.44 -11.17 4.95
CA GLU A 120 0.05 -9.88 5.44
C GLU A 120 1.48 -9.57 4.97
N ASN A 121 1.67 -8.37 4.44
CA ASN A 121 2.97 -7.77 4.11
C ASN A 121 3.89 -8.66 3.25
N TYR A 122 3.33 -9.52 2.41
CA TYR A 122 4.13 -10.31 1.50
C TYR A 122 4.95 -9.41 0.57
N GLN A 123 6.24 -9.70 0.46
CA GLN A 123 7.16 -8.98 -0.42
C GLN A 123 7.75 -9.92 -1.47
N PHE A 124 7.70 -9.46 -2.71
CA PHE A 124 8.41 -10.07 -3.82
C PHE A 124 9.53 -9.14 -4.26
N VAL A 125 10.75 -9.67 -4.29
CA VAL A 125 11.97 -8.89 -4.58
C VAL A 125 12.72 -9.52 -5.73
N PHE A 126 13.22 -8.70 -6.65
CA PHE A 126 14.09 -9.15 -7.73
C PHE A 126 15.03 -8.03 -8.17
N SER A 127 16.07 -8.37 -8.91
CA SER A 127 16.98 -7.38 -9.49
C SER A 127 17.14 -7.58 -10.99
N THR A 128 17.14 -6.49 -11.73
CA THR A 128 17.53 -6.47 -13.16
C THR A 128 19.04 -6.55 -13.34
N GLY A 129 19.81 -6.32 -12.27
CA GLY A 129 21.27 -6.45 -12.18
C GLY A 129 21.72 -7.78 -11.60
N ASN A 130 23.00 -7.87 -11.34
CA ASN A 130 23.66 -9.07 -10.81
C ASN A 130 23.69 -9.15 -9.26
N VAL A 131 23.08 -8.20 -8.57
CA VAL A 131 22.97 -8.12 -7.11
C VAL A 131 21.57 -7.71 -6.72
N VAL A 132 21.05 -8.27 -5.63
CA VAL A 132 19.87 -7.77 -4.94
C VAL A 132 20.37 -6.91 -3.78
N ASP A 133 19.97 -5.63 -3.78
CA ASP A 133 20.25 -4.72 -2.66
C ASP A 133 19.50 -5.19 -1.40
N SER A 134 20.16 -5.09 -0.25
CA SER A 134 19.61 -5.57 1.03
C SER A 134 19.61 -4.52 2.14
N LEU A 135 20.11 -3.30 1.85
CA LEU A 135 20.15 -2.24 2.83
C LEU A 135 18.76 -1.67 3.07
N LYS A 136 18.55 -1.10 4.24
CA LYS A 136 17.28 -0.49 4.63
C LYS A 136 17.52 0.85 5.31
N ILE A 137 16.54 1.72 5.29
CA ILE A 137 16.43 2.89 6.15
C ILE A 137 15.15 2.75 6.93
N SER A 138 15.20 2.89 8.26
CA SER A 138 14.04 2.80 9.12
C SER A 138 13.98 3.97 10.10
N GLY A 139 12.76 4.31 10.50
CA GLY A 139 12.55 5.42 11.40
C GLY A 139 11.09 5.63 11.74
N ARG A 140 10.78 6.82 12.22
CA ARG A 140 9.44 7.23 12.60
C ARG A 140 9.13 8.65 12.14
N ILE A 141 7.86 8.90 11.90
CA ILE A 141 7.31 10.19 11.53
C ILE A 141 6.24 10.57 12.54
N GLU A 142 6.27 11.81 13.03
CA GLU A 142 5.23 12.37 13.89
C GLU A 142 4.84 13.77 13.41
N ASN A 143 3.65 14.21 13.75
CA ASN A 143 3.24 15.59 13.55
C ASN A 143 4.06 16.53 14.46
N GLY A 144 4.63 17.58 13.89
CA GLY A 144 5.51 18.52 14.62
C GLY A 144 4.81 19.34 15.70
N PHE A 145 3.49 19.53 15.58
CA PHE A 145 2.70 20.32 16.50
C PHE A 145 2.13 19.50 17.66
N ASP A 146 1.34 18.48 17.37
CA ASP A 146 0.62 17.68 18.39
C ASP A 146 1.25 16.30 18.67
N LYS A 147 2.36 15.99 18.01
CA LYS A 147 3.13 14.73 18.12
C LYS A 147 2.33 13.48 17.80
N LYS A 148 1.20 13.62 17.13
CA LYS A 148 0.43 12.49 16.68
C LYS A 148 1.19 11.68 15.64
N LYS A 149 0.99 10.40 15.72
CA LYS A 149 1.51 9.39 14.78
C LYS A 149 0.36 8.98 13.88
N GLU A 150 0.61 8.96 12.59
CA GLU A 150 -0.43 8.66 11.60
C GLU A 150 0.05 7.55 10.68
N LYS A 151 -0.89 6.67 10.31
CA LYS A 151 -0.68 5.64 9.31
C LYS A 151 -0.74 6.24 7.90
N GLY A 152 0.08 5.70 7.01
CA GLY A 152 0.00 6.06 5.59
C GLY A 152 0.79 7.30 5.20
N ILE A 153 1.51 7.92 6.14
CA ILE A 153 2.45 8.99 5.82
C ILE A 153 3.62 8.41 5.03
N LEU A 154 4.00 9.07 3.95
CA LEU A 154 5.10 8.64 3.10
C LEU A 154 6.45 9.08 3.68
N ALA A 155 7.41 8.16 3.71
CA ALA A 155 8.84 8.43 3.80
C ALA A 155 9.43 8.29 2.39
N LEU A 156 9.96 9.36 1.83
CA LEU A 156 10.41 9.48 0.44
C LEU A 156 11.93 9.62 0.40
N LEU A 157 12.62 8.85 -0.46
CA LEU A 157 14.07 8.97 -0.65
C LEU A 157 14.39 9.47 -2.06
N TYR A 158 15.24 10.48 -2.11
CA TYR A 158 15.80 11.05 -3.32
C TYR A 158 17.32 10.88 -3.34
N LYS A 159 17.86 10.56 -4.50
CA LYS A 159 19.31 10.45 -4.69
C LYS A 159 19.99 11.80 -4.90
N ASP A 160 19.26 12.72 -5.54
CA ASP A 160 19.70 14.07 -5.81
C ASP A 160 19.55 14.98 -4.57
N GLU A 161 20.19 16.16 -4.58
CA GLU A 161 20.27 17.07 -3.41
C GLU A 161 19.38 18.30 -3.51
N ASP A 162 18.73 18.53 -4.66
CA ASP A 162 17.93 19.70 -4.91
C ASP A 162 16.72 19.78 -3.96
N ASP A 163 16.51 20.92 -3.33
CA ASP A 163 15.39 21.16 -2.42
C ASP A 163 14.04 21.26 -3.13
N SER A 164 14.04 21.49 -4.42
CA SER A 164 12.82 21.51 -5.24
C SER A 164 12.28 20.13 -5.59
N LEU A 165 13.02 19.06 -5.29
CA LEU A 165 12.64 17.69 -5.64
C LEU A 165 11.22 17.29 -5.24
N PRO A 166 10.75 17.57 -4.01
CA PRO A 166 9.41 17.16 -3.61
C PRO A 166 8.29 17.77 -4.45
N PHE A 167 8.53 18.93 -5.07
CA PHE A 167 7.57 19.63 -5.91
C PHE A 167 7.54 19.16 -7.37
N ASN A 168 8.67 18.62 -7.85
CA ASN A 168 8.88 18.47 -9.29
C ASN A 168 9.23 17.04 -9.71
N LYS A 169 9.61 16.17 -8.76
CA LYS A 169 10.10 14.84 -9.05
C LYS A 169 9.54 13.80 -8.08
N ARG A 170 9.13 12.67 -8.61
CA ARG A 170 8.76 11.52 -7.79
C ARG A 170 10.00 10.94 -7.10
N PRO A 171 9.85 10.38 -5.87
CA PRO A 171 10.96 9.76 -5.15
C PRO A 171 11.48 8.50 -5.87
N MET A 172 12.73 8.17 -5.60
CA MET A 172 13.29 6.89 -6.05
C MET A 172 12.75 5.72 -5.24
N TYR A 173 12.76 5.84 -3.92
CA TYR A 173 12.23 4.84 -2.99
C TYR A 173 11.25 5.47 -2.02
N PHE A 174 10.31 4.68 -1.53
CA PHE A 174 9.37 5.14 -0.51
C PHE A 174 8.84 4.00 0.36
N ALA A 175 8.31 4.36 1.51
CA ALA A 175 7.48 3.49 2.34
C ALA A 175 6.36 4.30 3.00
N LYS A 176 5.30 3.61 3.44
CA LYS A 176 4.22 4.19 4.23
C LYS A 176 4.42 3.87 5.70
N THR A 177 4.06 4.80 6.58
CA THR A 177 4.05 4.55 8.02
C THR A 177 2.95 3.58 8.43
N ASN A 178 3.23 2.78 9.47
CA ASN A 178 2.26 1.97 10.19
C ASN A 178 1.47 2.82 11.22
N ASP A 179 0.57 2.19 11.99
CA ASP A 179 -0.25 2.85 13.02
C ASP A 179 0.59 3.47 14.17
N ALA A 180 1.83 3.00 14.36
CA ALA A 180 2.79 3.59 15.31
C ALA A 180 3.62 4.74 14.70
N GLY A 181 3.36 5.14 13.46
CA GLY A 181 4.11 6.16 12.74
C GLY A 181 5.50 5.69 12.29
N GLU A 182 5.78 4.40 12.32
CA GLU A 182 7.06 3.81 11.93
C GLU A 182 7.07 3.45 10.46
N PHE A 183 8.23 3.61 9.82
CA PHE A 183 8.45 3.23 8.42
C PHE A 183 9.73 2.42 8.27
N THR A 184 9.78 1.60 7.22
CA THR A 184 10.98 0.90 6.77
C THR A 184 11.00 0.87 5.24
N ILE A 185 12.04 1.45 4.65
CA ILE A 185 12.33 1.38 3.23
C ILE A 185 13.42 0.33 3.06
N SER A 186 13.09 -0.79 2.44
CA SER A 186 13.98 -1.94 2.30
C SER A 186 14.52 -2.10 0.89
N ASN A 187 15.56 -2.92 0.75
CA ASN A 187 16.16 -3.31 -0.53
C ASN A 187 16.62 -2.10 -1.37
N ILE A 188 17.25 -1.14 -0.69
CA ILE A 188 17.77 0.08 -1.31
C ILE A 188 19.25 -0.08 -1.63
N ALA A 189 19.67 0.55 -2.73
CA ALA A 189 21.07 0.58 -3.14
C ALA A 189 21.95 1.31 -2.11
N PRO A 190 23.23 0.97 -2.00
CA PRO A 190 24.19 1.72 -1.18
C PRO A 190 24.26 3.19 -1.61
N GLY A 191 24.41 4.08 -0.64
CA GLY A 191 24.58 5.52 -0.89
C GLY A 191 23.93 6.40 0.15
N GLY A 192 23.98 7.71 -0.09
CA GLY A 192 23.32 8.73 0.70
C GLY A 192 22.06 9.22 -0.01
N TYR A 193 21.02 9.50 0.76
CA TYR A 193 19.72 9.92 0.28
C TYR A 193 19.22 11.14 1.04
N LYS A 194 18.56 12.04 0.33
CA LYS A 194 17.71 13.04 0.96
C LYS A 194 16.40 12.35 1.36
N ILE A 195 15.99 12.52 2.62
CA ILE A 195 14.75 11.93 3.12
C ILE A 195 13.72 13.01 3.41
N ILE A 196 12.49 12.75 2.97
CA ILE A 196 11.36 13.66 3.13
C ILE A 196 10.16 12.85 3.62
N SER A 197 9.40 13.39 4.57
CA SER A 197 8.11 12.85 4.94
C SER A 197 7.00 13.67 4.28
N LEU A 198 5.94 13.02 3.81
CA LEU A 198 4.84 13.65 3.08
C LEU A 198 3.50 13.02 3.48
N ALA A 199 2.55 13.86 3.89
CA ALA A 199 1.16 13.48 4.03
C ALA A 199 0.45 13.68 2.68
N ASP A 200 0.75 12.80 1.74
CA ASP A 200 0.25 12.81 0.36
C ASP A 200 -1.27 12.52 0.35
N LYS A 201 -2.06 13.48 -0.11
CA LYS A 201 -3.53 13.39 -0.13
C LYS A 201 -4.10 12.99 -1.49
N ASP A 202 -3.40 13.34 -2.55
CA ASP A 202 -3.84 13.10 -3.92
C ASP A 202 -3.20 11.86 -4.57
N GLY A 203 -2.22 11.23 -3.91
CA GLY A 203 -1.56 10.01 -4.35
C GLY A 203 -0.55 10.23 -5.47
N ASN A 204 -0.07 11.46 -5.65
CA ASN A 204 0.85 11.79 -6.73
C ASN A 204 2.34 11.61 -6.38
N TYR A 205 2.67 11.40 -5.07
CA TYR A 205 4.01 11.30 -4.50
C TYR A 205 4.85 12.58 -4.62
N MET A 206 4.20 13.71 -4.75
CA MET A 206 4.81 15.04 -4.83
C MET A 206 4.10 15.98 -3.85
N TYR A 207 4.82 16.97 -3.35
CA TYR A 207 4.27 17.91 -2.40
C TYR A 207 3.45 19.01 -3.08
N THR A 208 2.19 19.13 -2.67
CA THR A 208 1.30 20.22 -3.05
C THR A 208 1.25 21.28 -1.95
N ASN A 209 1.87 22.44 -2.22
CA ASN A 209 2.04 23.52 -1.25
C ASN A 209 0.69 24.00 -0.69
N GLY A 210 0.66 24.20 0.64
CA GLY A 210 -0.51 24.70 1.39
C GLY A 210 -1.64 23.69 1.61
N GLU A 211 -1.64 22.56 0.91
CA GLU A 211 -2.67 21.51 1.05
C GLU A 211 -2.20 20.34 1.89
N GLU A 212 -0.94 19.98 1.77
CA GLU A 212 -0.32 18.82 2.40
C GLU A 212 0.65 19.21 3.51
N SER A 213 1.06 18.23 4.31
CA SER A 213 2.09 18.40 5.32
C SER A 213 3.37 17.71 4.85
N ILE A 214 4.50 18.37 5.07
CA ILE A 214 5.83 17.92 4.67
C ILE A 214 6.79 17.96 5.86
N GLY A 215 7.84 17.15 5.83
CA GLY A 215 8.95 17.21 6.77
C GLY A 215 10.23 16.72 6.12
N TYR A 216 11.35 17.25 6.54
CA TYR A 216 12.66 16.93 5.96
C TYR A 216 13.75 16.92 7.03
N LEU A 217 14.89 16.36 6.66
CA LEU A 217 16.16 16.52 7.38
C LEU A 217 17.13 17.31 6.50
N ASP A 218 17.88 18.22 7.11
CA ASP A 218 18.91 18.99 6.42
C ASP A 218 20.08 18.07 5.97
N GLU A 219 20.37 17.07 6.79
CA GLU A 219 21.43 16.10 6.50
C GLU A 219 20.91 14.90 5.72
N ARG A 220 21.79 14.35 4.87
CA ARG A 220 21.50 13.10 4.14
C ARG A 220 21.53 11.91 5.09
N VAL A 221 20.64 10.95 4.84
CA VAL A 221 20.67 9.64 5.50
C VAL A 221 21.41 8.64 4.62
N THR A 222 22.25 7.83 5.23
CA THR A 222 22.96 6.76 4.52
C THR A 222 22.13 5.48 4.52
N ALA A 223 22.17 4.72 3.44
CA ALA A 223 21.60 3.38 3.41
C ALA A 223 22.17 2.52 4.55
N GLY A 224 21.30 1.93 5.36
CA GLY A 224 21.63 1.26 6.61
C GLY A 224 21.29 2.07 7.87
N SER A 225 20.88 3.35 7.74
CA SER A 225 20.49 4.17 8.88
C SER A 225 19.20 3.65 9.54
N GLU A 226 19.23 3.60 10.87
CA GLU A 226 18.09 3.23 11.70
C GLU A 226 17.70 4.40 12.62
N ASN A 227 16.48 4.37 13.14
CA ASN A 227 15.96 5.40 14.05
C ASN A 227 15.93 6.82 13.46
N VAL A 228 15.75 6.94 12.15
CA VAL A 228 15.58 8.23 11.48
C VAL A 228 14.28 8.87 11.99
N PHE A 229 14.37 10.13 12.40
CA PHE A 229 13.24 10.83 12.99
C PHE A 229 12.85 12.04 12.15
N LEU A 230 11.60 12.07 11.66
CA LEU A 230 11.04 13.14 10.86
C LEU A 230 9.84 13.77 11.57
N ARG A 231 9.66 15.06 11.36
CA ARG A 231 8.48 15.79 11.82
C ARG A 231 7.74 16.38 10.65
N LEU A 232 6.44 16.14 10.60
CA LEU A 232 5.54 16.77 9.65
C LEU A 232 5.13 18.14 10.16
N PHE A 233 5.12 19.10 9.28
CA PHE A 233 4.51 20.41 9.49
C PHE A 233 3.72 20.81 8.24
N LYS A 234 2.69 21.58 8.43
CA LYS A 234 1.91 22.16 7.34
C LYS A 234 2.30 23.62 7.20
N GLU A 235 2.71 24.00 6.00
CA GLU A 235 2.92 25.41 5.71
C GLU A 235 1.58 26.14 5.76
N PRO A 236 1.51 27.32 6.38
CA PRO A 236 0.31 28.13 6.32
C PRO A 236 0.05 28.50 4.85
N ALA A 237 -1.20 28.36 4.43
CA ALA A 237 -1.58 28.80 3.08
C ALA A 237 -1.25 30.30 2.94
N PRO A 238 -0.68 30.72 1.81
CA PRO A 238 -0.34 32.12 1.61
C PRO A 238 -1.60 32.98 1.74
N LEU A 239 -1.48 34.06 2.53
CA LEU A 239 -2.57 34.98 2.71
C LEU A 239 -2.85 35.70 1.38
N HIS A 240 -4.04 35.53 0.85
CA HIS A 240 -4.47 36.23 -0.34
C HIS A 240 -5.87 36.83 -0.18
N LEU A 241 -6.10 37.96 -0.86
CA LEU A 241 -7.39 38.61 -0.86
C LEU A 241 -8.40 37.80 -1.68
N THR A 242 -9.42 37.26 -1.00
CA THR A 242 -10.47 36.44 -1.65
C THR A 242 -11.62 37.29 -2.18
N LYS A 243 -11.92 38.39 -1.51
CA LYS A 243 -13.00 39.29 -1.89
C LYS A 243 -12.73 40.74 -1.39
N SER A 244 -13.08 41.70 -2.22
CA SER A 244 -13.20 43.09 -1.81
C SER A 244 -14.57 43.64 -2.17
N MET A 245 -15.19 44.37 -1.29
CA MET A 245 -16.50 45.00 -1.54
C MET A 245 -16.58 46.37 -0.84
N SER A 246 -17.19 47.35 -1.52
CA SER A 246 -17.55 48.62 -0.92
C SER A 246 -18.79 48.42 -0.05
N VAL A 247 -18.69 48.78 1.21
CA VAL A 247 -19.79 48.64 2.20
C VAL A 247 -20.56 49.94 2.35
N SER A 248 -19.88 51.08 2.27
CA SER A 248 -20.45 52.43 2.29
C SER A 248 -19.41 53.41 1.74
N PRO A 249 -19.77 54.67 1.42
CA PRO A 249 -18.82 55.68 1.02
C PRO A 249 -17.62 55.75 1.98
N GLY A 250 -16.42 55.49 1.46
CA GLY A 250 -15.18 55.49 2.23
C GLY A 250 -14.88 54.25 3.06
N LYS A 251 -15.70 53.15 2.94
CA LYS A 251 -15.45 51.87 3.63
C LYS A 251 -15.39 50.71 2.66
N VAL A 252 -14.30 49.98 2.71
CA VAL A 252 -14.09 48.75 1.92
C VAL A 252 -13.89 47.59 2.90
N LEU A 253 -14.62 46.50 2.67
CA LEU A 253 -14.39 45.23 3.34
C LEU A 253 -13.43 44.43 2.48
N LEU A 254 -12.35 43.96 3.10
CA LEU A 254 -11.39 43.02 2.52
C LEU A 254 -11.55 41.69 3.24
N VAL A 255 -11.74 40.64 2.48
CA VAL A 255 -11.82 39.23 2.99
C VAL A 255 -10.60 38.51 2.52
N PHE A 256 -9.85 37.94 3.44
CA PHE A 256 -8.65 37.18 3.17
C PHE A 256 -8.92 35.66 3.31
N SER A 257 -8.05 34.83 2.73
CA SER A 257 -8.13 33.36 2.75
C SER A 257 -7.92 32.75 4.14
N ALA A 258 -7.30 33.51 5.06
CA ALA A 258 -7.08 33.12 6.44
C ALA A 258 -7.22 34.37 7.33
N PRO A 259 -7.42 34.25 8.67
CA PRO A 259 -7.34 35.38 9.59
C PRO A 259 -6.00 36.10 9.40
N ALA A 260 -6.04 37.42 9.31
CA ALA A 260 -4.84 38.25 9.41
C ALA A 260 -4.55 38.40 10.89
N ASP A 261 -3.38 37.97 11.34
CA ASP A 261 -2.89 38.21 12.71
C ASP A 261 -2.55 39.69 12.92
#